data_f7d4c03c4b062fd5cd9aaace7c294488
#
_entry.id   f7d4c03c4b062fd5cd9aaace7c294488
#
_cell.length_a   1.000
_cell.length_b   1.000
_cell.length_c   1.000
_cell.angle_alpha   90.00
_cell.angle_beta   90.00
_cell.angle_gamma   90.00
#
_symmetry.space_group_name_H-M   'P 1'
#
loop_
_entity.id
_entity.type
_entity.pdbx_description
1 polymer ?
#
loop_
_entity_poly.entity_id
_entity_poly.type
_entity_poly.pdbx_seq_one_letter_code
_entity_poly.pdbx_strand_id
1 'polypeptide(L)'
;FRYRAFNQKYNDVYINGAPMNDMESGQSRFSNIGGLNRFSRNVDFALPFEGNNYSMTGMGGSNNYDFRAGSMQTGHYASVGVANRNYTLRGLYTYSSGFNDKGWAISAGLTYRWANRGYVEGTFYNALSYYFGVQKKWDNGHSLSFTTWGNPTERSTQGAATDETYWLANDYYYNPYWGYYNGHKRNSRVVNDFAPSAIATWDWDINDKMKLTTSVFGKYSMYKSTKLNYANAENPQPDYWKNLPSSYFNVWNPDAVGNNQYALESWQNSYNYWTASKANRQINWERLYYANTQAANQGKDALYFIQAKHSDNLMFNMASTLSA
;
A
#
# COMPACT_ATOMS: atom_id res chain seq x y z
N PHE A 1 -12.19 6.11 1.46
CA PHE A 1 -13.47 6.82 1.52
C PHE A 1 -14.05 6.64 2.91
N ARG A 2 -14.55 7.69 3.55
CA ARG A 2 -15.19 7.63 4.87
C ARG A 2 -16.63 8.07 4.72
N TYR A 3 -17.56 7.18 5.00
CA TYR A 3 -18.97 7.51 4.97
C TYR A 3 -19.32 8.36 6.19
N ARG A 4 -19.92 9.53 5.98
CA ARG A 4 -20.29 10.49 7.05
C ARG A 4 -19.17 10.74 8.06
N ALA A 5 -17.90 10.79 7.59
CA ALA A 5 -16.69 10.96 8.41
C ALA A 5 -16.39 9.84 9.43
N PHE A 6 -17.14 8.73 9.47
CA PHE A 6 -16.84 7.58 10.30
C PHE A 6 -15.50 6.94 9.93
N ASN A 7 -14.83 6.36 10.91
CA ASN A 7 -13.59 5.62 10.69
C ASN A 7 -13.85 4.39 9.80
N GLN A 8 -12.88 4.00 8.99
CA GLN A 8 -12.98 2.84 8.10
C GLN A 8 -13.30 1.52 8.82
N LYS A 9 -13.01 1.40 10.11
CA LYS A 9 -13.35 0.24 10.92
C LYS A 9 -14.86 -0.02 11.05
N TYR A 10 -15.68 0.98 10.75
CA TYR A 10 -17.14 0.86 10.75
C TYR A 10 -17.75 0.53 9.40
N ASN A 11 -16.91 0.40 8.35
CA ASN A 11 -17.33 -0.06 7.04
C ASN A 11 -17.02 -1.56 6.91
N ASP A 12 -18.04 -2.37 6.78
CA ASP A 12 -17.91 -3.81 6.69
C ASP A 12 -17.67 -4.22 5.23
N VAL A 13 -16.64 -5.01 5.02
CA VAL A 13 -16.27 -5.51 3.70
C VAL A 13 -16.35 -7.02 3.68
N TYR A 14 -17.07 -7.55 2.70
CA TYR A 14 -17.28 -8.97 2.47
C TYR A 14 -16.79 -9.37 1.08
N ILE A 15 -16.39 -10.61 0.92
CA ILE A 15 -16.19 -11.27 -0.36
C ILE A 15 -16.98 -12.58 -0.34
N ASN A 16 -17.93 -12.73 -1.27
CA ASN A 16 -18.85 -13.87 -1.33
C ASN A 16 -19.55 -14.14 0.02
N GLY A 17 -19.87 -13.09 0.79
CA GLY A 17 -20.49 -13.21 2.11
C GLY A 17 -19.52 -13.50 3.27
N ALA A 18 -18.22 -13.73 3.02
CA ALA A 18 -17.24 -13.87 4.09
C ALA A 18 -16.66 -12.51 4.51
N PRO A 19 -16.57 -12.19 5.82
CA PRO A 19 -16.04 -10.91 6.31
C PRO A 19 -14.53 -10.80 6.06
N MET A 20 -14.09 -9.61 5.62
CA MET A 20 -12.70 -9.30 5.27
C MET A 20 -12.03 -8.34 6.25
N ASN A 21 -12.78 -7.77 7.19
CA ASN A 21 -12.25 -6.84 8.18
C ASN A 21 -11.33 -7.60 9.13
N ASP A 22 -10.17 -7.01 9.40
CA ASP A 22 -9.21 -7.54 10.36
C ASP A 22 -9.81 -7.55 11.78
N MET A 23 -9.66 -8.65 12.49
CA MET A 23 -10.34 -8.85 13.78
C MET A 23 -9.80 -7.96 14.91
N GLU A 24 -8.54 -7.51 14.81
CA GLU A 24 -7.93 -6.63 15.83
C GLU A 24 -8.23 -5.15 15.52
N SER A 25 -8.00 -4.73 14.28
CA SER A 25 -8.14 -3.32 13.87
C SER A 25 -9.55 -2.95 13.39
N GLY A 26 -10.37 -3.93 13.04
CA GLY A 26 -11.68 -3.74 12.41
C GLY A 26 -11.60 -3.19 10.98
N GLN A 27 -10.41 -3.07 10.39
CA GLN A 27 -10.22 -2.42 9.09
C GLN A 27 -10.04 -3.43 7.96
N SER A 28 -10.59 -3.12 6.80
CA SER A 28 -10.26 -3.79 5.55
C SER A 28 -9.35 -2.90 4.70
N ARG A 29 -8.21 -3.44 4.24
CA ARG A 29 -7.28 -2.72 3.37
C ARG A 29 -7.73 -2.88 1.92
N PHE A 30 -8.28 -1.84 1.32
CA PHE A 30 -8.67 -1.83 -0.10
C PHE A 30 -7.50 -2.16 -1.04
N SER A 31 -6.25 -1.90 -0.63
CA SER A 31 -5.06 -2.29 -1.40
C SER A 31 -5.00 -3.79 -1.73
N ASN A 32 -5.63 -4.64 -0.92
CA ASN A 32 -5.66 -6.09 -1.15
C ASN A 32 -6.50 -6.51 -2.36
N ILE A 33 -7.45 -5.67 -2.79
CA ILE A 33 -8.35 -5.93 -3.92
C ILE A 33 -8.28 -4.86 -5.01
N GLY A 34 -7.83 -3.66 -4.68
CA GLY A 34 -7.84 -2.50 -5.59
C GLY A 34 -7.01 -2.68 -6.86
N GLY A 35 -6.02 -3.59 -6.85
CA GLY A 35 -5.22 -3.95 -8.03
C GLY A 35 -5.92 -4.88 -9.01
N LEU A 36 -7.01 -5.54 -8.60
CA LEU A 36 -7.74 -6.54 -9.39
C LEU A 36 -8.62 -5.90 -10.47
N ASN A 37 -8.83 -4.58 -10.43
CA ASN A 37 -9.57 -3.79 -11.43
C ASN A 37 -10.96 -4.34 -11.73
N ARG A 38 -11.13 -5.07 -12.84
CA ARG A 38 -12.43 -5.58 -13.29
C ARG A 38 -13.05 -6.60 -12.34
N PHE A 39 -12.23 -7.43 -11.70
CA PHE A 39 -12.70 -8.47 -10.77
C PHE A 39 -13.24 -7.93 -9.45
N SER A 40 -12.92 -6.67 -9.11
CA SER A 40 -13.45 -5.97 -7.92
C SER A 40 -14.58 -4.98 -8.23
N ARG A 41 -15.19 -5.06 -9.42
CA ARG A 41 -16.30 -4.16 -9.82
C ARG A 41 -17.68 -4.72 -9.50
N ASN A 42 -17.80 -6.03 -9.41
CA ASN A 42 -19.07 -6.66 -9.04
C ASN A 42 -19.21 -6.58 -7.50
N VAL A 43 -19.92 -5.58 -7.06
CA VAL A 43 -20.08 -5.27 -5.63
C VAL A 43 -21.54 -4.94 -5.33
N ASP A 44 -22.07 -5.63 -4.33
CA ASP A 44 -23.33 -5.30 -3.70
C ASP A 44 -23.03 -4.36 -2.51
N PHE A 45 -23.77 -3.27 -2.43
CA PHE A 45 -23.50 -2.17 -1.52
C PHE A 45 -24.74 -1.85 -0.71
N ALA A 46 -24.60 -1.77 0.62
CA ALA A 46 -25.65 -1.33 1.51
C ALA A 46 -25.22 -0.06 2.27
N LEU A 47 -26.12 0.90 2.33
CA LEU A 47 -25.98 2.11 3.12
C LEU A 47 -25.96 1.80 4.64
N PRO A 48 -25.48 2.71 5.50
CA PRO A 48 -25.59 2.53 6.93
C PRO A 48 -27.02 2.27 7.37
N PHE A 49 -27.21 1.24 8.20
CA PHE A 49 -28.50 0.79 8.73
C PHE A 49 -29.52 0.29 7.67
N GLU A 50 -29.08 0.11 6.42
CA GLU A 50 -29.89 -0.52 5.38
C GLU A 50 -29.79 -2.04 5.49
N GLY A 51 -30.92 -2.75 5.39
CA GLY A 51 -30.95 -4.21 5.40
C GLY A 51 -30.26 -4.81 4.17
N ASN A 52 -29.56 -5.90 4.35
CA ASN A 52 -28.95 -6.67 3.26
C ASN A 52 -28.85 -8.16 3.67
N ASN A 53 -28.50 -9.02 2.69
CA ASN A 53 -28.50 -10.48 2.87
C ASN A 53 -27.14 -11.04 3.34
N TYR A 54 -26.14 -10.22 3.69
CA TYR A 54 -24.79 -10.68 3.98
C TYR A 54 -24.13 -10.04 5.20
N SER A 55 -24.65 -8.95 5.75
CA SER A 55 -24.09 -8.29 6.91
C SER A 55 -25.13 -7.86 7.92
N MET A 56 -24.71 -7.68 9.18
CA MET A 56 -25.51 -7.09 10.25
C MET A 56 -25.48 -5.56 10.24
N THR A 57 -25.26 -4.94 9.13
CA THR A 57 -25.18 -3.49 8.86
C THR A 57 -24.55 -2.64 9.95
N GLY A 58 -23.36 -2.15 9.67
CA GLY A 58 -22.64 -1.21 10.53
C GLY A 58 -22.99 0.25 10.29
N MET A 59 -22.52 1.13 11.14
CA MET A 59 -22.65 2.59 11.02
C MET A 59 -21.98 3.15 9.76
N GLY A 60 -21.03 2.43 9.16
CA GLY A 60 -20.29 2.83 7.97
C GLY A 60 -20.81 2.23 6.66
N GLY A 61 -21.88 1.44 6.71
CA GLY A 61 -22.38 0.67 5.56
C GLY A 61 -21.52 -0.59 5.31
N SER A 62 -21.90 -1.34 4.28
CA SER A 62 -21.24 -2.58 3.92
C SER A 62 -21.06 -2.74 2.41
N ASN A 63 -20.05 -3.50 2.00
CA ASN A 63 -19.78 -3.85 0.61
C ASN A 63 -19.53 -5.35 0.52
N ASN A 64 -20.21 -6.05 -0.37
CA ASN A 64 -19.97 -7.46 -0.65
C ASN A 64 -19.50 -7.62 -2.10
N TYR A 65 -18.25 -8.01 -2.28
CA TYR A 65 -17.67 -8.26 -3.60
C TYR A 65 -17.97 -9.69 -4.03
N ASP A 66 -18.50 -9.84 -5.23
CA ASP A 66 -18.67 -11.17 -5.83
C ASP A 66 -17.40 -11.56 -6.62
N PHE A 67 -16.66 -12.52 -6.08
CA PHE A 67 -15.43 -13.03 -6.67
C PHE A 67 -15.60 -14.41 -7.32
N ARG A 68 -16.83 -14.84 -7.56
CA ARG A 68 -17.10 -16.10 -8.28
C ARG A 68 -16.72 -15.96 -9.75
N ALA A 69 -16.08 -17.00 -10.31
CA ALA A 69 -15.63 -16.97 -11.71
C ALA A 69 -16.78 -16.79 -12.71
N GLY A 70 -17.93 -17.37 -12.43
CA GLY A 70 -19.10 -17.30 -13.30
C GLY A 70 -19.82 -15.95 -13.27
N SER A 71 -19.55 -15.12 -12.27
CA SER A 71 -20.10 -13.75 -12.16
C SER A 71 -19.26 -12.71 -12.92
N MET A 72 -18.11 -13.12 -13.46
CA MET A 72 -17.22 -12.21 -14.18
C MET A 72 -17.68 -11.99 -15.62
N GLN A 73 -17.48 -10.78 -16.11
CA GLN A 73 -17.80 -10.44 -17.50
C GLN A 73 -16.98 -11.29 -18.47
N THR A 74 -17.65 -12.04 -19.33
CA THR A 74 -17.04 -12.98 -20.27
C THR A 74 -16.18 -12.29 -21.34
N GLY A 75 -15.21 -13.05 -21.86
CA GLY A 75 -14.32 -12.63 -22.94
C GLY A 75 -12.95 -12.16 -22.46
N HIS A 76 -12.21 -11.61 -23.40
CA HIS A 76 -10.87 -11.08 -23.19
C HIS A 76 -10.92 -9.57 -23.04
N TYR A 77 -10.12 -9.05 -22.14
CA TYR A 77 -9.94 -7.61 -22.00
C TYR A 77 -8.49 -7.27 -21.70
N ALA A 78 -7.93 -6.37 -22.50
CA ALA A 78 -6.59 -5.82 -22.30
C ALA A 78 -6.68 -4.30 -22.20
N SER A 79 -5.83 -3.70 -21.34
CA SER A 79 -5.73 -2.26 -21.22
C SER A 79 -4.31 -1.85 -20.84
N VAL A 80 -3.84 -0.78 -21.47
CA VAL A 80 -2.63 -0.08 -21.08
C VAL A 80 -3.00 1.34 -20.69
N GLY A 81 -2.40 1.84 -19.63
CA GLY A 81 -2.67 3.17 -19.11
C GLY A 81 -1.40 3.83 -18.59
N VAL A 82 -1.36 5.14 -18.71
CA VAL A 82 -0.27 5.99 -18.19
C VAL A 82 -0.84 6.90 -17.12
N ALA A 83 -0.08 7.15 -16.06
CA ALA A 83 -0.43 8.05 -14.98
C ALA A 83 0.81 8.79 -14.47
N ASN A 84 0.63 9.92 -13.83
CA ASN A 84 1.70 10.72 -13.25
C ASN A 84 1.61 10.81 -11.72
N ARG A 85 1.08 9.77 -11.07
CA ARG A 85 0.96 9.69 -9.60
C ARG A 85 1.91 8.62 -9.05
N ASN A 86 1.36 7.59 -8.40
CA ASN A 86 2.17 6.55 -7.76
C ASN A 86 2.87 5.64 -8.78
N TYR A 87 2.26 5.40 -9.94
CA TYR A 87 2.85 4.65 -11.04
C TYR A 87 2.78 5.44 -12.34
N THR A 88 3.68 5.10 -13.25
CA THR A 88 3.74 5.71 -14.60
C THR A 88 3.01 4.85 -15.61
N LEU A 89 3.21 3.53 -15.56
CA LEU A 89 2.64 2.58 -16.50
C LEU A 89 1.79 1.55 -15.77
N ARG A 90 0.65 1.21 -16.38
CA ARG A 90 -0.19 0.09 -16.00
C ARG A 90 -0.55 -0.73 -17.22
N GLY A 91 -0.26 -2.03 -17.19
CA GLY A 91 -0.78 -3.02 -18.12
C GLY A 91 -1.72 -3.95 -17.40
N LEU A 92 -2.83 -4.31 -18.00
CA LEU A 92 -3.70 -5.33 -17.46
C LEU A 92 -4.26 -6.22 -18.57
N TYR A 93 -4.47 -7.48 -18.24
CA TYR A 93 -5.15 -8.45 -19.06
C TYR A 93 -6.07 -9.31 -18.20
N THR A 94 -7.30 -9.54 -18.65
CA THR A 94 -8.27 -10.41 -17.99
C THR A 94 -8.98 -11.29 -19.00
N TYR A 95 -9.27 -12.51 -18.57
CA TYR A 95 -10.05 -13.50 -19.30
C TYR A 95 -11.14 -14.09 -18.42
N SER A 96 -12.33 -14.29 -18.95
CA SER A 96 -13.40 -15.05 -18.31
C SER A 96 -14.14 -15.85 -19.36
N SER A 97 -14.30 -17.16 -19.12
CA SER A 97 -14.98 -18.07 -20.04
C SER A 97 -16.51 -17.93 -20.00
N GLY A 98 -17.07 -17.43 -18.87
CA GLY A 98 -18.47 -17.70 -18.54
C GLY A 98 -18.70 -19.18 -18.25
N PHE A 99 -19.95 -19.59 -18.01
CA PHE A 99 -20.31 -21.00 -17.86
C PHE A 99 -20.38 -21.69 -19.22
N ASN A 100 -19.75 -22.85 -19.33
CA ASN A 100 -19.91 -23.75 -20.47
C ASN A 100 -21.10 -24.70 -20.27
N ASP A 101 -21.42 -25.52 -21.28
CA ASP A 101 -22.54 -26.49 -21.25
C ASP A 101 -22.41 -27.52 -20.13
N LYS A 102 -21.22 -27.73 -19.62
CA LYS A 102 -20.94 -28.62 -18.48
C LYS A 102 -21.00 -27.88 -17.14
N GLY A 103 -21.39 -26.62 -17.09
CA GLY A 103 -21.50 -25.81 -15.89
C GLY A 103 -20.15 -25.38 -15.28
N TRP A 104 -19.06 -25.34 -16.05
CA TRP A 104 -17.76 -24.81 -15.60
C TRP A 104 -17.55 -23.38 -16.06
N ALA A 105 -17.02 -22.55 -15.16
CA ALA A 105 -16.53 -21.23 -15.48
C ALA A 105 -15.11 -21.02 -14.93
N ILE A 106 -14.26 -20.36 -15.71
CA ILE A 106 -12.90 -20.03 -15.34
C ILE A 106 -12.68 -18.54 -15.62
N SER A 107 -12.04 -17.85 -14.67
CA SER A 107 -11.65 -16.44 -14.84
C SER A 107 -10.24 -16.23 -14.31
N ALA A 108 -9.43 -15.47 -15.06
CA ALA A 108 -8.06 -15.17 -14.68
C ALA A 108 -7.66 -13.77 -15.13
N GLY A 109 -6.76 -13.14 -14.42
CA GLY A 109 -6.25 -11.84 -14.82
C GLY A 109 -4.98 -11.42 -14.08
N LEU A 110 -4.24 -10.56 -14.76
CA LEU A 110 -3.01 -9.96 -14.27
C LEU A 110 -3.07 -8.44 -14.48
N THR A 111 -2.57 -7.71 -13.52
CA THR A 111 -2.36 -6.26 -13.63
C THR A 111 -0.96 -5.95 -13.15
N TYR A 112 -0.17 -5.27 -13.97
CA TYR A 112 1.15 -4.78 -13.58
C TYR A 112 1.16 -3.25 -13.57
N ARG A 113 1.66 -2.66 -12.48
CA ARG A 113 1.81 -1.22 -12.30
C ARG A 113 3.26 -0.92 -11.95
N TRP A 114 3.83 0.00 -12.68
CA TRP A 114 5.24 0.29 -12.57
C TRP A 114 5.55 1.78 -12.64
N ALA A 115 6.50 2.24 -11.83
CA ALA A 115 7.18 3.53 -11.94
C ALA A 115 8.61 3.41 -11.42
N ASN A 116 9.58 3.75 -12.25
CA ASN A 116 10.96 3.94 -11.80
C ASN A 116 11.12 5.27 -11.02
N ARG A 117 10.25 6.23 -11.32
CA ARG A 117 10.13 7.50 -10.60
C ARG A 117 8.64 7.85 -10.49
N GLY A 118 8.14 7.95 -9.24
CA GLY A 118 6.85 8.56 -8.96
C GLY A 118 6.89 10.08 -9.16
N TYR A 119 5.76 10.76 -8.96
CA TYR A 119 5.70 12.23 -9.05
C TYR A 119 6.57 12.91 -7.96
N VAL A 120 6.79 12.24 -6.83
CA VAL A 120 7.77 12.65 -5.81
C VAL A 120 9.11 12.00 -6.11
N GLU A 121 10.16 12.78 -6.16
CA GLU A 121 11.49 12.29 -6.48
C GLU A 121 12.02 11.29 -5.46
N GLY A 122 12.80 10.31 -5.93
CA GLY A 122 13.32 9.22 -5.11
C GLY A 122 12.29 8.17 -4.74
N THR A 123 11.06 8.25 -5.25
CA THR A 123 10.05 7.20 -5.09
C THR A 123 9.98 6.31 -6.32
N PHE A 124 9.70 5.03 -6.10
CA PHE A 124 9.41 4.05 -7.13
C PHE A 124 8.20 3.21 -6.75
N TYR A 125 7.60 2.53 -7.72
CA TYR A 125 6.44 1.68 -7.51
C TYR A 125 6.49 0.46 -8.43
N ASN A 126 6.33 -0.72 -7.87
CA ASN A 126 6.32 -1.99 -8.57
C ASN A 126 5.26 -2.88 -7.94
N ALA A 127 4.20 -3.20 -8.67
CA ALA A 127 3.11 -4.01 -8.15
C ALA A 127 2.52 -4.91 -9.23
N LEU A 128 2.49 -6.20 -8.96
CA LEU A 128 1.75 -7.19 -9.72
C LEU A 128 0.48 -7.54 -8.95
N SER A 129 -0.66 -7.59 -9.63
CA SER A 129 -1.91 -8.09 -9.07
C SER A 129 -2.36 -9.27 -9.91
N TYR A 130 -2.73 -10.36 -9.26
CA TYR A 130 -3.26 -11.54 -9.92
C TYR A 130 -4.61 -11.94 -9.34
N TYR A 131 -5.42 -12.54 -10.18
CA TYR A 131 -6.69 -13.18 -9.84
C TYR A 131 -6.82 -14.45 -10.63
N PHE A 132 -7.26 -15.53 -9.98
CA PHE A 132 -7.65 -16.77 -10.62
C PHE A 132 -8.87 -17.34 -9.91
N GLY A 133 -9.90 -17.67 -10.66
CA GLY A 133 -11.12 -18.26 -10.15
C GLY A 133 -11.61 -19.41 -11.03
N VAL A 134 -12.16 -20.43 -10.40
CA VAL A 134 -12.87 -21.52 -11.04
C VAL A 134 -14.19 -21.76 -10.32
N GLN A 135 -15.23 -22.04 -11.07
CA GLN A 135 -16.56 -22.34 -10.53
C GLN A 135 -17.20 -23.51 -11.30
N LYS A 136 -17.85 -24.38 -10.54
CA LYS A 136 -18.70 -25.44 -11.09
C LYS A 136 -20.12 -25.25 -10.58
N LYS A 137 -21.05 -25.24 -11.48
CA LYS A 137 -22.50 -25.26 -11.21
C LYS A 137 -23.07 -26.61 -11.66
N TRP A 138 -23.93 -27.22 -10.83
CA TRP A 138 -24.66 -28.46 -11.12
C TRP A 138 -26.14 -28.17 -11.29
N ASP A 139 -26.84 -29.07 -12.00
CA ASP A 139 -28.28 -28.93 -12.30
C ASP A 139 -29.18 -29.09 -11.06
N ASN A 140 -28.64 -29.64 -9.97
CA ASN A 140 -29.35 -29.86 -8.70
C ASN A 140 -29.31 -28.64 -7.75
N GLY A 141 -29.01 -27.43 -8.27
CA GLY A 141 -29.00 -26.19 -7.51
C GLY A 141 -27.72 -25.94 -6.70
N HIS A 142 -26.72 -26.84 -6.76
CA HIS A 142 -25.43 -26.60 -6.09
C HIS A 142 -24.44 -25.88 -7.01
N SER A 143 -23.60 -25.04 -6.40
CA SER A 143 -22.45 -24.43 -7.06
C SER A 143 -21.26 -24.37 -6.09
N LEU A 144 -20.08 -24.69 -6.57
CA LEU A 144 -18.82 -24.56 -5.83
C LEU A 144 -17.87 -23.65 -6.59
N SER A 145 -17.34 -22.67 -5.90
CA SER A 145 -16.40 -21.70 -6.44
C SER A 145 -15.11 -21.70 -5.59
N PHE A 146 -13.97 -21.64 -6.26
CA PHE A 146 -12.68 -21.38 -5.63
C PHE A 146 -12.03 -20.21 -6.33
N THR A 147 -11.55 -19.25 -5.54
CA THR A 147 -10.88 -18.06 -6.06
C THR A 147 -9.66 -17.74 -5.22
N THR A 148 -8.56 -17.40 -5.89
CA THR A 148 -7.33 -16.90 -5.26
C THR A 148 -6.88 -15.61 -5.91
N TRP A 149 -6.33 -14.71 -5.11
CA TRP A 149 -5.79 -13.42 -5.57
C TRP A 149 -4.68 -12.91 -4.67
N GLY A 150 -3.94 -11.94 -5.17
CA GLY A 150 -2.94 -11.24 -4.40
C GLY A 150 -2.36 -10.05 -5.15
N ASN A 151 -1.72 -9.16 -4.40
CA ASN A 151 -1.13 -7.93 -4.91
C ASN A 151 0.28 -7.73 -4.35
N PRO A 152 1.29 -8.58 -4.73
CA PRO A 152 2.66 -8.31 -4.34
C PRO A 152 3.07 -6.91 -4.80
N THR A 153 3.50 -6.10 -3.86
CA THR A 153 3.84 -4.69 -4.08
C THR A 153 5.16 -4.36 -3.41
N GLU A 154 6.05 -3.75 -4.16
CA GLU A 154 7.25 -3.11 -3.66
C GLU A 154 7.21 -1.63 -4.03
N ARG A 155 7.35 -0.77 -3.05
CA ARG A 155 7.35 0.68 -3.27
C ARG A 155 8.20 1.41 -2.27
N SER A 156 8.77 2.52 -2.67
CA SER A 156 9.35 3.46 -1.73
C SER A 156 8.34 4.51 -1.28
N THR A 157 8.63 5.14 -0.17
CA THR A 157 7.76 6.17 0.42
C THR A 157 8.43 7.53 0.43
N GLN A 158 7.61 8.57 0.54
CA GLN A 158 8.03 9.93 0.83
C GLN A 158 7.85 10.23 2.33
N GLY A 159 8.66 11.14 2.88
CA GLY A 159 8.48 11.70 4.21
C GLY A 159 7.66 12.97 4.16
N ALA A 160 6.93 13.24 5.24
CA ALA A 160 6.50 14.61 5.52
C ALA A 160 7.75 15.43 5.89
N ALA A 161 7.82 16.66 5.41
CA ALA A 161 8.88 17.61 5.68
C ALA A 161 8.29 18.87 6.32
N THR A 162 9.12 19.70 6.92
CA THR A 162 8.69 20.99 7.49
C THR A 162 8.57 22.06 6.42
N ASP A 163 7.81 23.11 6.67
CA ASP A 163 7.71 24.25 5.76
C ASP A 163 9.07 24.88 5.47
N GLU A 164 9.97 24.90 6.47
CA GLU A 164 11.35 25.37 6.31
C GLU A 164 12.10 24.55 5.27
N THR A 165 11.99 23.20 5.32
CA THR A 165 12.68 22.33 4.36
C THR A 165 12.11 22.44 2.94
N TYR A 166 10.80 22.65 2.79
CA TYR A 166 10.19 22.93 1.49
C TYR A 166 10.68 24.28 0.94
N TRP A 167 10.78 25.29 1.78
CA TRP A 167 11.32 26.59 1.40
C TRP A 167 12.81 26.51 0.99
N LEU A 168 13.66 25.87 1.82
CA LEU A 168 15.08 25.67 1.51
C LEU A 168 15.30 24.85 0.23
N ALA A 169 14.46 23.86 -0.01
CA ALA A 169 14.50 23.05 -1.20
C ALA A 169 13.95 23.76 -2.44
N ASN A 170 13.15 24.80 -2.25
CA ASN A 170 12.30 25.42 -3.26
C ASN A 170 11.45 24.37 -4.02
N ASP A 171 10.91 23.40 -3.28
CA ASP A 171 10.19 22.27 -3.84
C ASP A 171 9.22 21.67 -2.81
N TYR A 172 7.91 21.77 -3.06
CA TYR A 172 6.86 21.17 -2.22
C TYR A 172 6.79 19.64 -2.32
N TYR A 173 7.52 19.03 -3.23
CA TYR A 173 7.66 17.57 -3.37
C TYR A 173 9.00 17.06 -2.82
N TYR A 174 9.69 17.87 -2.02
CA TYR A 174 10.91 17.47 -1.36
C TYR A 174 10.70 16.17 -0.57
N ASN A 175 11.65 15.24 -0.71
CA ASN A 175 11.64 13.95 -0.03
C ASN A 175 13.01 13.68 0.61
N PRO A 176 13.12 13.61 1.95
CA PRO A 176 14.38 13.41 2.65
C PRO A 176 14.86 11.95 2.66
N TYR A 177 14.04 11.00 2.22
CA TYR A 177 14.30 9.57 2.44
C TYR A 177 15.21 8.92 1.39
N TRP A 178 15.68 9.64 0.42
CA TRP A 178 16.52 9.10 -0.63
C TRP A 178 17.82 9.87 -0.82
N GLY A 179 18.77 9.27 -1.52
CA GLY A 179 20.01 9.88 -1.99
C GLY A 179 20.62 9.08 -3.11
N TYR A 180 21.71 9.59 -3.67
CA TYR A 180 22.46 8.86 -4.69
C TYR A 180 23.43 7.88 -4.05
N TYR A 181 23.53 6.69 -4.65
CA TYR A 181 24.52 5.67 -4.35
C TYR A 181 24.96 5.00 -5.65
N ASN A 182 26.24 5.05 -5.96
CA ASN A 182 26.80 4.53 -7.23
C ASN A 182 26.03 5.05 -8.46
N GLY A 183 25.68 6.34 -8.49
CA GLY A 183 24.92 6.97 -9.58
C GLY A 183 23.43 6.64 -9.63
N HIS A 184 22.93 5.78 -8.78
CA HIS A 184 21.52 5.39 -8.72
C HIS A 184 20.79 6.03 -7.52
N LYS A 185 19.51 6.31 -7.69
CA LYS A 185 18.65 6.78 -6.58
C LYS A 185 18.32 5.61 -5.67
N ARG A 186 18.63 5.77 -4.39
CA ARG A 186 18.33 4.80 -3.34
C ARG A 186 17.46 5.43 -2.26
N ASN A 187 16.30 4.85 -2.01
CA ASN A 187 15.40 5.27 -0.93
C ASN A 187 15.62 4.39 0.32
N SER A 188 15.63 5.00 1.50
CA SER A 188 15.80 4.30 2.78
C SER A 188 14.51 3.66 3.29
N ARG A 189 13.35 4.11 2.79
CA ARG A 189 12.03 3.62 3.20
C ARG A 189 11.36 2.88 2.06
N VAL A 190 11.54 1.57 2.06
CA VAL A 190 10.94 0.64 1.11
C VAL A 190 9.90 -0.20 1.83
N VAL A 191 8.74 -0.33 1.22
CA VAL A 191 7.64 -1.17 1.70
C VAL A 191 7.44 -2.31 0.73
N ASN A 192 7.50 -3.54 1.24
CA ASN A 192 7.05 -4.74 0.56
C ASN A 192 5.76 -5.21 1.25
N ASP A 193 4.70 -5.40 0.48
CA ASP A 193 3.39 -5.81 0.97
C ASP A 193 2.84 -6.90 0.06
N PHE A 194 2.54 -8.06 0.61
CA PHE A 194 1.93 -9.16 -0.10
C PHE A 194 0.96 -9.92 0.79
N ALA A 195 -0.28 -10.05 0.37
CA ALA A 195 -1.32 -10.75 1.09
C ALA A 195 -2.04 -11.74 0.16
N PRO A 196 -1.41 -12.91 -0.15
CA PRO A 196 -2.09 -13.97 -0.86
C PRO A 196 -3.35 -14.38 -0.11
N SER A 197 -4.45 -14.47 -0.86
CA SER A 197 -5.78 -14.73 -0.33
C SER A 197 -6.46 -15.79 -1.17
N ALA A 198 -7.25 -16.63 -0.54
CA ALA A 198 -8.07 -17.64 -1.21
C ALA A 198 -9.43 -17.75 -0.52
N ILE A 199 -10.47 -18.03 -1.31
CA ILE A 199 -11.82 -18.27 -0.84
C ILE A 199 -12.44 -19.43 -1.59
N ALA A 200 -13.07 -20.34 -0.83
CA ALA A 200 -13.95 -21.37 -1.36
C ALA A 200 -15.38 -21.01 -0.96
N THR A 201 -16.30 -21.02 -1.91
CA THR A 201 -17.70 -20.68 -1.71
C THR A 201 -18.58 -21.78 -2.23
N TRP A 202 -19.45 -22.31 -1.38
CA TRP A 202 -20.50 -23.24 -1.75
C TRP A 202 -21.83 -22.52 -1.68
N ASP A 203 -22.54 -22.49 -2.82
CA ASP A 203 -23.90 -21.98 -2.92
C ASP A 203 -24.85 -23.16 -3.15
N TRP A 204 -26.00 -23.13 -2.49
CA TRP A 204 -27.06 -24.10 -2.66
C TRP A 204 -28.41 -23.41 -2.75
N ASP A 205 -28.99 -23.41 -3.94
CA ASP A 205 -30.36 -23.00 -4.19
C ASP A 205 -31.30 -24.12 -3.73
N ILE A 206 -31.77 -24.04 -2.48
CA ILE A 206 -32.57 -25.10 -1.82
C ILE A 206 -33.95 -25.19 -2.50
N ASN A 207 -34.53 -24.06 -2.82
CA ASN A 207 -35.74 -23.90 -3.60
C ASN A 207 -35.82 -22.45 -4.13
N ASP A 208 -36.90 -22.10 -4.83
CA ASP A 208 -37.09 -20.78 -5.47
C ASP A 208 -37.04 -19.59 -4.49
N LYS A 209 -37.17 -19.83 -3.19
CA LYS A 209 -37.18 -18.79 -2.15
C LYS A 209 -36.00 -18.85 -1.18
N MET A 210 -35.31 -19.99 -1.13
CA MET A 210 -34.28 -20.23 -0.10
C MET A 210 -32.93 -20.54 -0.76
N LYS A 211 -31.93 -19.79 -0.37
CA LYS A 211 -30.54 -19.98 -0.80
C LYS A 211 -29.61 -20.02 0.40
N LEU A 212 -28.74 -21.02 0.44
CA LEU A 212 -27.63 -21.12 1.41
C LEU A 212 -26.32 -20.76 0.70
N THR A 213 -25.56 -19.87 1.29
CA THR A 213 -24.18 -19.53 0.86
C THR A 213 -23.23 -19.77 2.02
N THR A 214 -22.26 -20.65 1.81
CA THR A 214 -21.19 -20.91 2.79
C THR A 214 -19.84 -20.61 2.17
N SER A 215 -19.06 -19.73 2.80
CA SER A 215 -17.73 -19.32 2.33
C SER A 215 -16.68 -19.57 3.39
N VAL A 216 -15.53 -20.11 2.95
CA VAL A 216 -14.33 -20.31 3.76
C VAL A 216 -13.21 -19.49 3.14
N PHE A 217 -12.62 -18.60 3.94
CA PHE A 217 -11.62 -17.64 3.50
C PHE A 217 -10.33 -17.81 4.29
N GLY A 218 -9.20 -17.71 3.59
CA GLY A 218 -7.87 -17.67 4.17
C GLY A 218 -7.01 -16.58 3.54
N LYS A 219 -6.24 -15.88 4.36
CA LYS A 219 -5.28 -14.85 3.94
C LYS A 219 -4.03 -14.90 4.81
N TYR A 220 -2.87 -14.85 4.17
CA TYR A 220 -1.59 -14.67 4.86
C TYR A 220 -0.95 -13.35 4.42
N SER A 221 -0.91 -12.37 5.31
CA SER A 221 -0.36 -11.05 5.04
C SER A 221 1.10 -11.00 5.47
N MET A 222 1.98 -10.61 4.56
CA MET A 222 3.41 -10.37 4.79
C MET A 222 3.68 -8.90 4.53
N TYR A 223 4.05 -8.16 5.57
CA TYR A 223 4.38 -6.75 5.45
C TYR A 223 5.78 -6.48 5.96
N LYS A 224 6.59 -5.83 5.14
CA LYS A 224 7.93 -5.38 5.50
C LYS A 224 8.08 -3.90 5.19
N SER A 225 8.58 -3.13 6.12
CA SER A 225 8.98 -1.74 5.88
C SER A 225 10.37 -1.47 6.41
N THR A 226 11.15 -0.68 5.67
CA THR A 226 12.51 -0.32 6.04
C THR A 226 12.59 1.15 6.48
N LYS A 227 13.60 1.46 7.27
CA LYS A 227 14.04 2.83 7.59
C LYS A 227 15.54 2.87 7.81
N LEU A 228 16.18 3.98 7.46
CA LEU A 228 17.54 4.26 7.89
C LEU A 228 17.54 4.54 9.39
N ASN A 229 18.43 3.87 10.12
CA ASN A 229 18.62 4.05 11.54
C ASN A 229 20.12 4.17 11.85
N TYR A 230 20.44 4.58 13.08
CA TYR A 230 21.81 4.82 13.51
C TYR A 230 21.97 4.46 14.99
N ALA A 231 23.20 4.14 15.39
CA ALA A 231 23.59 3.86 16.77
C ALA A 231 24.96 4.52 17.03
N ASN A 232 25.07 5.22 18.16
CA ASN A 232 26.30 5.90 18.57
C ASN A 232 26.90 6.83 17.50
N ALA A 233 26.05 7.47 16.71
CA ALA A 233 26.41 8.35 15.60
C ALA A 233 25.39 9.49 15.46
N GLU A 234 25.71 10.48 14.64
CA GLU A 234 24.79 11.57 14.30
C GLU A 234 23.61 11.08 13.46
N ASN A 235 22.47 11.76 13.57
CA ASN A 235 21.32 11.48 12.76
C ASN A 235 21.63 11.67 11.27
N PRO A 236 21.47 10.63 10.42
CA PRO A 236 21.84 10.70 9.00
C PRO A 236 20.77 11.36 8.11
N GLN A 237 19.63 11.76 8.69
CA GLN A 237 18.56 12.39 7.92
C GLN A 237 18.94 13.82 7.55
N PRO A 238 18.85 14.21 6.28
CA PRO A 238 19.23 15.56 5.86
C PRO A 238 18.33 16.64 6.49
N ASP A 239 17.06 16.31 6.72
CA ASP A 239 16.05 17.20 7.34
C ASP A 239 16.02 17.14 8.86
N TYR A 240 17.07 16.57 9.49
CA TYR A 240 17.16 16.60 10.95
C TYR A 240 17.26 18.04 11.45
N TRP A 241 16.38 18.42 12.37
CA TRP A 241 16.19 19.80 12.80
C TRP A 241 17.48 20.52 13.21
N LYS A 242 18.45 19.84 13.82
CA LYS A 242 19.76 20.43 14.18
C LYS A 242 20.60 20.88 12.99
N ASN A 243 20.31 20.39 11.80
CA ASN A 243 21.02 20.74 10.58
C ASN A 243 20.36 21.89 9.82
N LEU A 244 19.21 22.37 10.30
CA LEU A 244 18.44 23.41 9.65
C LEU A 244 18.82 24.81 10.18
N PRO A 245 18.72 25.86 9.37
CA PRO A 245 18.97 27.24 9.80
C PRO A 245 18.22 27.62 11.07
N SER A 246 16.94 27.23 11.21
CA SER A 246 16.11 27.51 12.36
C SER A 246 16.61 26.92 13.68
N SER A 247 17.57 25.97 13.64
CA SER A 247 18.20 25.46 14.86
C SER A 247 19.08 26.50 15.56
N TYR A 248 19.58 27.47 14.83
CA TYR A 248 20.38 28.57 15.37
C TYR A 248 19.53 29.75 15.77
N PHE A 249 18.46 29.99 15.01
CA PHE A 249 17.41 30.96 15.33
C PHE A 249 16.07 30.43 14.87
N ASN A 250 15.05 30.56 15.69
CA ASN A 250 13.67 30.16 15.37
C ASN A 250 12.98 31.20 14.45
N VAL A 251 13.75 31.79 13.54
CA VAL A 251 13.30 32.76 12.55
C VAL A 251 13.94 32.47 11.20
N TRP A 252 13.21 32.75 10.14
CA TRP A 252 13.64 32.49 8.76
C TRP A 252 14.36 33.73 8.15
N ASN A 253 14.40 34.83 8.88
CA ASN A 253 15.05 36.04 8.47
C ASN A 253 16.33 36.26 9.28
N PRO A 254 17.52 36.29 8.65
CA PRO A 254 18.79 36.55 9.35
C PRO A 254 18.85 37.91 10.02
N ASP A 255 18.12 38.91 9.54
CA ASP A 255 18.07 40.27 10.15
C ASP A 255 17.43 40.24 11.54
N ALA A 256 16.62 39.26 11.86
CA ALA A 256 16.00 39.12 13.18
C ALA A 256 16.93 38.52 14.23
N VAL A 257 18.13 38.08 13.84
CA VAL A 257 19.16 37.50 14.73
C VAL A 257 19.81 38.53 15.65
N GLY A 258 19.71 39.81 15.35
CA GLY A 258 20.30 40.88 16.13
C GLY A 258 21.83 40.86 16.10
N ASN A 259 22.47 41.13 17.24
CA ASN A 259 23.93 41.25 17.35
C ASN A 259 24.67 39.91 17.63
N ASN A 260 23.99 38.76 17.53
CA ASN A 260 24.65 37.45 17.76
C ASN A 260 25.34 36.95 16.48
N GLN A 261 26.57 37.43 16.29
CA GLN A 261 27.36 37.11 15.09
C GLN A 261 27.58 35.63 14.86
N TYR A 262 27.82 34.85 15.92
CA TYR A 262 28.01 33.41 15.80
C TYR A 262 26.75 32.68 15.27
N ALA A 263 25.62 33.07 15.80
CA ALA A 263 24.35 32.46 15.37
C ALA A 263 23.97 32.89 13.93
N LEU A 264 24.27 34.13 13.55
CA LEU A 264 24.10 34.62 12.18
C LEU A 264 24.97 33.82 11.19
N GLU A 265 26.26 33.66 11.49
CA GLU A 265 27.18 32.91 10.65
C GLU A 265 26.76 31.42 10.54
N SER A 266 26.35 30.81 11.64
CA SER A 266 25.88 29.42 11.67
C SER A 266 24.57 29.25 10.87
N TRP A 267 23.63 30.19 11.01
CA TRP A 267 22.41 30.22 10.21
C TRP A 267 22.75 30.34 8.71
N GLN A 268 23.61 31.29 8.35
CA GLN A 268 24.01 31.52 6.96
C GLN A 268 24.74 30.32 6.35
N ASN A 269 25.62 29.67 7.11
CA ASN A 269 26.33 28.48 6.66
C ASN A 269 25.37 27.32 6.42
N SER A 270 24.39 27.08 7.31
CA SER A 270 23.36 26.06 7.13
C SER A 270 22.49 26.36 5.93
N TYR A 271 22.04 27.61 5.76
CA TYR A 271 21.26 28.07 4.61
C TYR A 271 22.03 27.84 3.28
N ASN A 272 23.27 28.32 3.22
CA ASN A 272 24.11 28.16 2.04
C ASN A 272 24.37 26.69 1.69
N TYR A 273 24.61 25.84 2.70
CA TYR A 273 24.78 24.41 2.49
C TYR A 273 23.51 23.78 1.87
N TRP A 274 22.33 24.07 2.44
CA TRP A 274 21.07 23.51 1.98
C TRP A 274 20.69 23.98 0.57
N THR A 275 20.97 25.24 0.24
CA THR A 275 20.58 25.84 -1.03
C THR A 275 21.60 25.61 -2.16
N ALA A 276 22.87 25.33 -1.84
CA ALA A 276 23.95 25.20 -2.81
C ALA A 276 23.74 24.03 -3.79
N SER A 277 23.25 22.89 -3.34
CA SER A 277 23.03 21.76 -4.24
C SER A 277 21.92 20.82 -3.74
N LYS A 278 21.34 20.09 -4.67
CA LYS A 278 20.36 19.04 -4.35
C LYS A 278 20.99 17.91 -3.54
N ALA A 279 22.24 17.58 -3.80
CA ALA A 279 22.94 16.50 -3.07
C ALA A 279 23.05 16.78 -1.57
N ASN A 280 23.19 18.05 -1.18
CA ASN A 280 23.26 18.46 0.22
C ASN A 280 21.96 18.22 0.99
N ARG A 281 20.83 18.10 0.28
CA ARG A 281 19.49 17.86 0.83
C ARG A 281 19.09 16.40 0.81
N GLN A 282 19.98 15.51 0.40
CA GLN A 282 19.70 14.08 0.25
C GLN A 282 20.56 13.24 1.18
N ILE A 283 20.17 11.98 1.41
CA ILE A 283 20.97 11.04 2.18
C ILE A 283 22.31 10.82 1.43
N ASN A 284 23.40 11.11 2.12
CA ASN A 284 24.74 10.83 1.63
C ASN A 284 25.15 9.39 1.94
N TRP A 285 24.71 8.44 1.10
CA TRP A 285 25.00 7.01 1.30
C TRP A 285 26.47 6.69 1.35
N GLU A 286 27.30 7.36 0.55
CA GLU A 286 28.75 7.13 0.50
C GLU A 286 29.41 7.49 1.85
N ARG A 287 29.01 8.62 2.45
CA ARG A 287 29.46 9.00 3.80
C ARG A 287 29.05 7.95 4.85
N LEU A 288 27.84 7.41 4.76
CA LEU A 288 27.36 6.42 5.73
C LEU A 288 28.13 5.10 5.60
N TYR A 289 28.39 4.65 4.38
CA TYR A 289 29.21 3.45 4.16
C TYR A 289 30.65 3.66 4.59
N TYR A 290 31.24 4.82 4.27
CA TYR A 290 32.58 5.16 4.73
C TYR A 290 32.69 5.14 6.27
N ALA A 291 31.75 5.74 6.96
CA ALA A 291 31.72 5.74 8.42
C ALA A 291 31.61 4.32 9.01
N ASN A 292 30.79 3.46 8.40
CA ASN A 292 30.70 2.05 8.79
C ASN A 292 32.01 1.28 8.56
N THR A 293 32.70 1.55 7.45
CA THR A 293 34.01 0.95 7.16
C THR A 293 35.05 1.37 8.20
N GLN A 294 35.05 2.65 8.58
CA GLN A 294 35.95 3.13 9.65
C GLN A 294 35.65 2.51 11.01
N ALA A 295 34.36 2.33 11.33
CA ALA A 295 33.97 1.63 12.57
C ALA A 295 34.42 0.16 12.54
N ALA A 296 34.21 -0.55 11.44
CA ALA A 296 34.66 -1.94 11.28
C ALA A 296 36.18 -2.09 11.41
N ASN A 297 36.99 -1.17 10.85
CA ASN A 297 38.44 -1.15 10.97
C ASN A 297 38.89 -0.96 12.42
N GLN A 298 38.03 -0.41 13.29
CA GLN A 298 38.27 -0.24 14.72
C GLN A 298 37.66 -1.38 15.56
N GLY A 299 37.13 -2.43 14.94
CA GLY A 299 36.44 -3.52 15.63
C GLY A 299 35.10 -3.12 16.25
N LYS A 300 34.49 -2.04 15.80
CA LYS A 300 33.19 -1.55 16.29
C LYS A 300 32.05 -1.99 15.37
N ASP A 301 30.84 -2.02 15.92
CA ASP A 301 29.62 -2.28 15.19
C ASP A 301 29.30 -1.17 14.19
N ALA A 302 28.42 -1.48 13.21
CA ALA A 302 27.96 -0.53 12.22
C ALA A 302 27.22 0.64 12.88
N LEU A 303 27.61 1.86 12.53
CA LEU A 303 27.00 3.10 13.02
C LEU A 303 25.66 3.39 12.34
N TYR A 304 25.55 3.05 11.05
CA TYR A 304 24.35 3.29 10.22
C TYR A 304 23.86 1.98 9.61
N PHE A 305 22.56 1.73 9.69
CA PHE A 305 21.98 0.48 9.19
C PHE A 305 20.54 0.68 8.72
N ILE A 306 20.09 -0.20 7.84
CA ILE A 306 18.69 -0.27 7.43
C ILE A 306 17.96 -1.22 8.36
N GLN A 307 17.10 -0.65 9.20
CA GLN A 307 16.20 -1.42 10.06
C GLN A 307 14.99 -1.86 9.26
N ALA A 308 14.62 -3.14 9.36
CA ALA A 308 13.40 -3.67 8.79
C ALA A 308 12.39 -4.00 9.90
N LYS A 309 11.15 -3.53 9.72
CA LYS A 309 10.00 -3.97 10.52
C LYS A 309 9.21 -4.98 9.70
N HIS A 310 9.00 -6.16 10.25
CA HIS A 310 8.12 -7.19 9.69
C HIS A 310 6.83 -7.24 10.49
N SER A 311 5.72 -7.53 9.80
CA SER A 311 4.41 -7.75 10.42
C SER A 311 3.66 -8.76 9.56
N ASP A 312 3.60 -9.99 10.05
CA ASP A 312 2.93 -11.08 9.37
C ASP A 312 1.63 -11.41 10.12
N ASN A 313 0.58 -11.71 9.37
CA ASN A 313 -0.73 -12.00 9.93
C ASN A 313 -1.41 -13.10 9.13
N LEU A 314 -1.89 -14.13 9.83
CA LEU A 314 -2.75 -15.17 9.27
C LEU A 314 -4.19 -14.90 9.68
N MET A 315 -5.09 -14.83 8.70
CA MET A 315 -6.52 -14.69 8.91
C MET A 315 -7.23 -15.87 8.26
N PHE A 316 -8.12 -16.49 9.04
CA PHE A 316 -9.01 -17.53 8.57
C PHE A 316 -10.42 -17.22 9.09
N ASN A 317 -11.42 -17.33 8.23
CA ASN A 317 -12.80 -17.23 8.65
C ASN A 317 -13.72 -18.13 7.82
N MET A 318 -14.89 -18.41 8.37
CA MET A 318 -15.99 -19.10 7.72
C MET A 318 -17.28 -18.36 8.00
N ALA A 319 -18.09 -18.17 6.99
CA ALA A 319 -19.42 -17.60 7.11
C ALA A 319 -20.44 -18.45 6.36
N SER A 320 -21.61 -18.60 6.93
CA SER A 320 -22.74 -19.28 6.30
C SER A 320 -23.98 -18.42 6.45
N THR A 321 -24.64 -18.11 5.34
CA THR A 321 -25.82 -17.25 5.27
C THR A 321 -26.94 -18.00 4.58
N LEU A 322 -28.08 -18.12 5.27
CA LEU A 322 -29.34 -18.60 4.71
C LEU A 322 -30.21 -17.39 4.40
N SER A 323 -30.56 -17.21 3.14
CA SER A 323 -31.53 -16.21 2.68
C SER A 323 -32.86 -16.90 2.36
N ALA A 324 -33.98 -16.32 2.79
CA ALA A 324 -35.32 -16.85 2.61
C ALA A 324 -36.30 -15.77 2.18
#